data_e1f03e3f44846497e9fccf3903ddfe31
#
_entry.id   e1f03e3f44846497e9fccf3903ddfe31
#
_cell.length_a   1.000
_cell.length_b   1.000
_cell.length_c   1.000
_cell.angle_alpha   90.00
_cell.angle_beta   90.00
_cell.angle_gamma   90.00
#
_symmetry.space_group_name_H-M   'P 1'
#
loop_
_entity.id
_entity.type
_entity.pdbx_description
1 polymer ?
#
loop_
_entity_poly.entity_id
_entity_poly.type
_entity_poly.pdbx_seq_one_letter_code
_entity_poly.pdbx_strand_id
1 'polypeptide(L)'
;MLERLKAEIKKQNGSTVYRSRVYLGIDSQTGKRIQANLTARTKTELKKKAQLAKADFQNNGFSKKENIPLTSYEEVAQLWWESYQHTVKPNTQDSVKRLLSNHVIPLFGSYKLDKLTTPTIQRIVNQLALRANKREDGAFLHYDKIHALNKRILQYAVTMQIIDINPAREVILPRKIKKGRTKVKHFNNLELKQFLSYLEEADLATYRNIYEITLYKFLLATGCRINEALALHWSDIDLHNATVNITKTLNHLGEINSPKSEASYRTIDIDAQTIEVLKVYQKRQRQEAWKLGRTETIVFSDFIHKYPNNKTLATRLNTRFKHAGVPNIGFHGFRHTHASLLLNSGIPYKELQHRLGHSTLAMTMDTYSHLSKEKAKTAVSFYEKAVSLL
;
A
#
# COMPACT_ATOMS: atom_id res chain seq x y z
N MET A 1 26.73 24.34 -44.32
CA MET A 1 26.55 24.08 -45.74
C MET A 1 25.33 23.19 -45.92
N LEU A 2 24.29 23.67 -46.62
CA LEU A 2 23.12 22.88 -46.99
C LEU A 2 23.55 22.01 -48.16
N GLU A 3 23.84 20.71 -47.92
CA GLU A 3 24.05 19.76 -49.02
C GLU A 3 22.75 19.63 -49.82
N ARG A 4 22.85 20.05 -51.08
CA ARG A 4 21.92 19.90 -52.20
C ARG A 4 20.45 19.68 -51.83
N LEU A 5 19.63 20.72 -51.97
CA LEU A 5 18.18 20.61 -52.14
C LEU A 5 17.88 19.52 -53.19
N LYS A 6 17.47 18.32 -52.77
CA LYS A 6 17.06 17.24 -53.65
C LYS A 6 15.55 17.28 -53.81
N ALA A 7 15.08 17.86 -54.90
CA ALA A 7 13.78 17.79 -55.53
C ALA A 7 12.67 18.71 -54.99
N GLU A 8 12.23 19.56 -55.88
CA GLU A 8 10.91 20.17 -55.94
C GLU A 8 9.95 19.10 -56.45
N ILE A 9 8.94 18.71 -55.62
CA ILE A 9 7.98 17.68 -55.99
C ILE A 9 6.62 18.35 -56.14
N LYS A 10 6.05 18.32 -57.36
CA LYS A 10 4.67 18.72 -57.60
C LYS A 10 3.75 17.57 -57.18
N LYS A 11 2.79 17.84 -56.28
CA LYS A 11 1.76 16.90 -55.92
C LYS A 11 0.67 16.87 -56.96
N GLN A 12 -0.12 15.80 -57.03
CA GLN A 12 -1.27 15.63 -57.95
C GLN A 12 -2.28 16.78 -57.89
N ASN A 13 -2.35 17.52 -56.75
CA ASN A 13 -3.22 18.68 -56.56
C ASN A 13 -2.56 20.03 -56.96
N GLY A 14 -1.46 20.03 -57.71
CA GLY A 14 -0.79 21.22 -58.21
C GLY A 14 0.09 21.96 -57.19
N SER A 15 0.14 21.57 -55.90
CA SER A 15 0.96 22.23 -54.89
C SER A 15 2.40 21.75 -54.94
N THR A 16 3.36 22.70 -54.84
CA THR A 16 4.81 22.41 -54.80
C THR A 16 5.25 22.16 -53.34
N VAL A 17 6.03 21.10 -53.11
CA VAL A 17 6.68 20.80 -51.81
C VAL A 17 8.17 20.59 -52.01
N TYR A 18 8.97 21.11 -51.08
CA TYR A 18 10.42 20.97 -51.06
C TYR A 18 10.80 19.82 -50.13
N ARG A 19 11.62 18.88 -50.63
CA ARG A 19 12.13 17.74 -49.84
C ARG A 19 13.66 17.77 -49.81
N SER A 20 14.24 17.57 -48.66
CA SER A 20 15.69 17.41 -48.49
C SER A 20 16.02 16.32 -47.50
N ARG A 21 17.13 15.63 -47.77
CA ARG A 21 17.75 14.70 -46.84
C ARG A 21 18.87 15.41 -46.13
N VAL A 22 18.74 15.61 -44.81
CA VAL A 22 19.68 16.39 -44.00
C VAL A 22 20.49 15.45 -43.14
N TYR A 23 21.81 15.53 -43.22
CA TYR A 23 22.70 14.81 -42.31
C TYR A 23 22.71 15.50 -40.96
N LEU A 24 22.43 14.76 -39.89
CA LEU A 24 22.36 15.26 -38.52
C LEU A 24 23.67 15.05 -37.75
N GLY A 25 24.36 13.91 -37.97
CA GLY A 25 25.60 13.55 -37.32
C GLY A 25 25.80 12.04 -37.24
N ILE A 26 26.74 11.62 -36.38
CA ILE A 26 26.98 10.23 -36.03
C ILE A 26 26.32 9.99 -34.70
N ASP A 27 25.54 8.92 -34.62
CA ASP A 27 24.87 8.49 -33.38
C ASP A 27 25.91 8.05 -32.35
N SER A 28 25.89 8.66 -31.18
CA SER A 28 26.86 8.44 -30.11
C SER A 28 26.80 7.04 -29.49
N GLN A 29 25.65 6.37 -29.62
CA GLN A 29 25.43 5.03 -29.04
C GLN A 29 25.72 3.92 -30.03
N THR A 30 25.35 4.11 -31.30
CA THR A 30 25.45 3.05 -32.34
C THR A 30 26.58 3.26 -33.35
N GLY A 31 27.21 4.45 -33.37
CA GLY A 31 28.23 4.82 -34.36
C GLY A 31 27.71 4.99 -35.79
N LYS A 32 26.40 4.92 -36.02
CA LYS A 32 25.79 5.03 -37.35
C LYS A 32 25.56 6.47 -37.77
N ARG A 33 25.65 6.73 -39.09
CA ARG A 33 25.29 8.02 -39.68
C ARG A 33 23.78 8.24 -39.62
N ILE A 34 23.32 9.32 -39.00
CA ILE A 34 21.91 9.68 -38.90
C ILE A 34 21.56 10.76 -39.91
N GLN A 35 20.46 10.55 -40.62
CA GLN A 35 19.90 11.47 -41.60
C GLN A 35 18.40 11.62 -41.39
N ALA A 36 17.87 12.84 -41.57
CA ALA A 36 16.45 13.13 -41.52
C ALA A 36 15.92 13.53 -42.94
N ASN A 37 14.79 12.94 -43.34
CA ASN A 37 14.06 13.33 -44.53
C ASN A 37 13.04 14.40 -44.16
N LEU A 38 13.26 15.64 -44.59
CA LEU A 38 12.43 16.78 -44.26
C LEU A 38 11.63 17.23 -45.47
N THR A 39 10.38 17.63 -45.26
CA THR A 39 9.49 18.15 -46.30
C THR A 39 8.85 19.45 -45.78
N ALA A 40 8.78 20.48 -46.63
CA ALA A 40 8.17 21.77 -46.32
C ALA A 40 7.49 22.39 -47.54
N ARG A 41 6.62 23.37 -47.32
CA ARG A 41 5.93 24.10 -48.38
C ARG A 41 6.82 25.19 -49.03
N THR A 42 7.80 25.68 -48.26
CA THR A 42 8.74 26.70 -48.75
C THR A 42 10.18 26.31 -48.45
N LYS A 43 11.13 26.85 -49.20
CA LYS A 43 12.59 26.64 -48.98
C LYS A 43 13.02 27.19 -47.61
N THR A 44 12.45 28.30 -47.16
CA THR A 44 12.73 28.92 -45.86
C THR A 44 12.28 28.06 -44.72
N GLU A 45 11.07 27.50 -44.81
CA GLU A 45 10.54 26.54 -43.81
C GLU A 45 11.38 25.25 -43.74
N LEU A 46 11.86 24.78 -44.91
CA LEU A 46 12.73 23.59 -44.96
C LEU A 46 14.07 23.85 -44.26
N LYS A 47 14.67 25.04 -44.45
CA LYS A 47 15.90 25.48 -43.73
C LYS A 47 15.68 25.50 -42.22
N LYS A 48 14.58 26.09 -41.77
CA LYS A 48 14.22 26.19 -40.35
C LYS A 48 14.03 24.80 -39.75
N LYS A 49 13.32 23.88 -40.42
CA LYS A 49 13.18 22.49 -40.02
C LYS A 49 14.51 21.74 -39.93
N ALA A 50 15.42 21.99 -40.85
CA ALA A 50 16.76 21.39 -40.83
C ALA A 50 17.61 21.84 -39.65
N GLN A 51 17.54 23.14 -39.31
CA GLN A 51 18.21 23.68 -38.12
C GLN A 51 17.65 23.09 -36.82
N LEU A 52 16.33 23.06 -36.71
CA LEU A 52 15.66 22.43 -35.54
C LEU A 52 16.04 20.94 -35.39
N ALA A 53 15.99 20.17 -36.48
CA ALA A 53 16.35 18.75 -36.42
C ALA A 53 17.83 18.54 -36.01
N LYS A 54 18.75 19.42 -36.41
CA LYS A 54 20.14 19.36 -35.93
C LYS A 54 20.28 19.74 -34.48
N ALA A 55 19.59 20.78 -34.03
CA ALA A 55 19.59 21.22 -32.64
C ALA A 55 19.01 20.11 -31.73
N ASP A 56 17.91 19.51 -32.13
CA ASP A 56 17.27 18.41 -31.40
C ASP A 56 18.20 17.17 -31.28
N PHE A 57 18.92 16.85 -32.38
CA PHE A 57 19.88 15.75 -32.36
C PHE A 57 21.07 16.05 -31.42
N GLN A 58 21.57 17.28 -31.39
CA GLN A 58 22.62 17.74 -30.48
C GLN A 58 22.12 17.71 -28.99
N ASN A 59 20.94 18.25 -28.75
CA ASN A 59 20.34 18.32 -27.43
C ASN A 59 20.05 16.91 -26.86
N ASN A 60 19.81 15.92 -27.74
CA ASN A 60 19.68 14.50 -27.36
C ASN A 60 21.04 13.76 -27.23
N GLY A 61 22.14 14.46 -27.03
CA GLY A 61 23.47 13.85 -26.85
C GLY A 61 23.99 13.15 -28.10
N PHE A 62 23.69 13.68 -29.27
CA PHE A 62 24.08 13.13 -30.59
C PHE A 62 23.53 11.73 -30.82
N SER A 63 22.35 11.39 -30.25
CA SER A 63 21.65 10.15 -30.56
C SER A 63 20.29 10.40 -31.23
N LYS A 64 19.85 9.45 -32.04
CA LYS A 64 18.52 9.50 -32.61
C LYS A 64 17.52 9.22 -31.49
N LYS A 65 16.57 10.15 -31.28
CA LYS A 65 15.44 9.87 -30.40
C LYS A 65 14.79 8.57 -30.90
N GLU A 66 14.86 7.50 -30.15
CA GLU A 66 14.05 6.32 -30.44
C GLU A 66 12.59 6.74 -30.27
N ASN A 67 11.94 7.03 -31.39
CA ASN A 67 10.49 7.12 -31.38
C ASN A 67 9.95 5.71 -31.16
N ILE A 68 9.79 5.33 -29.90
CA ILE A 68 8.92 4.22 -29.55
C ILE A 68 7.54 4.69 -29.99
N PRO A 69 6.88 4.07 -30.97
CA PRO A 69 5.59 4.50 -31.46
C PRO A 69 4.47 4.13 -30.48
N LEU A 70 4.64 4.52 -29.23
CA LEU A 70 3.63 4.35 -28.20
C LEU A 70 2.59 5.45 -28.41
N THR A 71 1.44 5.06 -28.88
CA THR A 71 0.36 6.01 -29.21
C THR A 71 -0.73 6.03 -28.17
N SER A 72 -0.88 4.96 -27.36
CA SER A 72 -1.95 4.83 -26.38
C SER A 72 -1.45 4.94 -24.94
N TYR A 73 -2.33 5.40 -24.08
CA TYR A 73 -2.07 5.43 -22.63
C TYR A 73 -1.83 4.03 -22.06
N GLU A 74 -2.56 3.02 -22.56
CA GLU A 74 -2.45 1.63 -22.08
C GLU A 74 -1.05 1.06 -22.31
N GLU A 75 -0.46 1.29 -23.50
CA GLU A 75 0.91 0.86 -23.81
C GLU A 75 1.93 1.46 -22.84
N VAL A 76 1.81 2.76 -22.54
CA VAL A 76 2.69 3.43 -21.57
C VAL A 76 2.45 2.92 -20.14
N ALA A 77 1.21 2.67 -19.78
CA ALA A 77 0.87 2.13 -18.45
C ALA A 77 1.45 0.71 -18.26
N GLN A 78 1.48 -0.10 -19.32
CA GLN A 78 2.10 -1.42 -19.31
C GLN A 78 3.61 -1.33 -19.10
N LEU A 79 4.31 -0.51 -19.88
CA LEU A 79 5.78 -0.29 -19.72
C LEU A 79 6.13 0.26 -18.34
N TRP A 80 5.31 1.21 -17.86
CA TRP A 80 5.47 1.72 -16.51
C TRP A 80 5.34 0.60 -15.47
N TRP A 81 4.35 -0.27 -15.64
CA TRP A 81 4.12 -1.38 -14.72
C TRP A 81 5.28 -2.37 -14.72
N GLU A 82 5.81 -2.74 -15.89
CA GLU A 82 6.97 -3.63 -16.03
C GLU A 82 8.18 -3.11 -15.23
N SER A 83 8.42 -1.81 -15.25
CA SER A 83 9.49 -1.19 -14.46
C SER A 83 9.14 -1.07 -12.97
N TYR A 84 7.93 -0.60 -12.66
CA TYR A 84 7.52 -0.28 -11.29
C TYR A 84 7.36 -1.50 -10.40
N GLN A 85 6.86 -2.63 -10.91
CA GLN A 85 6.60 -3.83 -10.11
C GLN A 85 7.85 -4.32 -9.35
N HIS A 86 9.04 -4.13 -9.90
CA HIS A 86 10.30 -4.54 -9.28
C HIS A 86 10.79 -3.62 -8.17
N THR A 87 10.17 -2.46 -8.01
CA THR A 87 10.56 -1.45 -7.00
C THR A 87 9.76 -1.56 -5.69
N VAL A 88 8.75 -2.43 -5.64
CA VAL A 88 7.82 -2.50 -4.50
C VAL A 88 7.60 -3.93 -4.00
N LYS A 89 7.19 -4.05 -2.73
CA LYS A 89 6.88 -5.35 -2.11
C LYS A 89 5.62 -6.00 -2.74
N PRO A 90 5.49 -7.34 -2.73
CA PRO A 90 4.38 -8.09 -3.36
C PRO A 90 2.98 -7.57 -3.01
N ASN A 91 2.72 -7.22 -1.76
CA ASN A 91 1.42 -6.64 -1.35
C ASN A 91 1.11 -5.31 -2.04
N THR A 92 2.13 -4.50 -2.31
CA THR A 92 1.97 -3.23 -3.03
C THR A 92 1.79 -3.49 -4.51
N GLN A 93 2.52 -4.47 -5.08
CA GLN A 93 2.33 -4.90 -6.47
C GLN A 93 0.88 -5.28 -6.73
N ASP A 94 0.30 -6.18 -5.92
CA ASP A 94 -1.07 -6.63 -6.09
C ASP A 94 -2.09 -5.48 -5.97
N SER A 95 -1.92 -4.62 -4.97
CA SER A 95 -2.80 -3.46 -4.77
C SER A 95 -2.74 -2.47 -5.93
N VAL A 96 -1.55 -2.18 -6.45
CA VAL A 96 -1.35 -1.26 -7.58
C VAL A 96 -1.83 -1.89 -8.88
N LYS A 97 -1.56 -3.19 -9.10
CA LYS A 97 -2.04 -3.93 -10.27
C LYS A 97 -3.57 -3.92 -10.34
N ARG A 98 -4.26 -4.17 -9.22
CA ARG A 98 -5.74 -4.09 -9.16
C ARG A 98 -6.25 -2.67 -9.41
N LEU A 99 -5.60 -1.65 -8.85
CA LEU A 99 -5.98 -0.26 -9.08
C LEU A 99 -5.80 0.11 -10.55
N LEU A 100 -4.70 -0.34 -11.16
CA LEU A 100 -4.39 -0.12 -12.58
C LEU A 100 -5.45 -0.79 -13.46
N SER A 101 -5.67 -2.10 -13.32
CA SER A 101 -6.55 -2.86 -14.19
C SER A 101 -8.04 -2.52 -14.00
N ASN A 102 -8.48 -2.30 -12.76
CA ASN A 102 -9.91 -2.12 -12.48
C ASN A 102 -10.39 -0.67 -12.57
N HIS A 103 -9.47 0.30 -12.51
CA HIS A 103 -9.87 1.72 -12.45
C HIS A 103 -9.10 2.61 -13.42
N VAL A 104 -7.78 2.48 -13.53
CA VAL A 104 -6.99 3.42 -14.34
C VAL A 104 -7.11 3.10 -15.83
N ILE A 105 -6.90 1.85 -16.23
CA ILE A 105 -7.01 1.43 -17.63
C ILE A 105 -8.43 1.63 -18.20
N PRO A 106 -9.52 1.29 -17.49
CA PRO A 106 -10.87 1.58 -18.00
C PRO A 106 -11.16 3.06 -18.21
N LEU A 107 -10.49 3.96 -17.48
CA LEU A 107 -10.71 5.40 -17.58
C LEU A 107 -9.82 6.09 -18.63
N PHE A 108 -8.60 5.63 -18.80
CA PHE A 108 -7.57 6.34 -19.58
C PHE A 108 -6.98 5.49 -20.70
N GLY A 109 -7.07 4.16 -20.65
CA GLY A 109 -6.35 3.23 -21.54
C GLY A 109 -6.58 3.49 -23.02
N SER A 110 -7.81 3.77 -23.43
CA SER A 110 -8.20 4.00 -24.83
C SER A 110 -7.77 5.37 -25.38
N TYR A 111 -7.30 6.28 -24.53
CA TYR A 111 -6.85 7.60 -25.00
C TYR A 111 -5.50 7.49 -25.71
N LYS A 112 -5.38 8.19 -26.83
CA LYS A 112 -4.08 8.53 -27.40
C LYS A 112 -3.40 9.57 -26.52
N LEU A 113 -2.09 9.46 -26.32
CA LEU A 113 -1.35 10.34 -25.42
C LEU A 113 -1.43 11.82 -25.82
N ASP A 114 -1.43 12.11 -27.13
CA ASP A 114 -1.55 13.48 -27.67
C ASP A 114 -2.97 14.09 -27.44
N LYS A 115 -3.97 13.27 -27.16
CA LYS A 115 -5.36 13.67 -26.87
C LYS A 115 -5.69 13.74 -25.38
N LEU A 116 -4.80 13.19 -24.53
CA LEU A 116 -4.98 13.21 -23.09
C LEU A 116 -4.49 14.53 -22.49
N THR A 117 -5.33 15.55 -22.56
CA THR A 117 -5.01 16.90 -22.08
C THR A 117 -5.40 17.11 -20.61
N THR A 118 -4.83 18.16 -19.98
CA THR A 118 -5.19 18.56 -18.59
C THR A 118 -6.70 18.77 -18.41
N PRO A 119 -7.43 19.48 -19.29
CA PRO A 119 -8.89 19.61 -19.17
C PRO A 119 -9.63 18.28 -19.25
N THR A 120 -9.17 17.33 -20.08
CA THR A 120 -9.77 16.00 -20.18
C THR A 120 -9.61 15.24 -18.85
N ILE A 121 -8.41 15.23 -18.28
CA ILE A 121 -8.14 14.56 -16.99
C ILE A 121 -8.92 15.24 -15.88
N GLN A 122 -8.97 16.58 -15.85
CA GLN A 122 -9.73 17.32 -14.84
C GLN A 122 -11.21 16.96 -14.85
N ARG A 123 -11.81 16.86 -16.05
CA ARG A 123 -13.22 16.43 -16.19
C ARG A 123 -13.44 15.03 -15.61
N ILE A 124 -12.57 14.07 -15.93
CA ILE A 124 -12.67 12.69 -15.41
C ILE A 124 -12.55 12.70 -13.89
N VAL A 125 -11.56 13.39 -13.33
CA VAL A 125 -11.33 13.50 -11.88
C VAL A 125 -12.52 14.16 -11.18
N ASN A 126 -13.11 15.20 -11.76
CA ASN A 126 -14.30 15.85 -11.21
C ASN A 126 -15.51 14.90 -11.19
N GLN A 127 -15.73 14.11 -12.24
CA GLN A 127 -16.79 13.10 -12.30
C GLN A 127 -16.59 12.02 -11.25
N LEU A 128 -15.36 11.48 -11.10
CA LEU A 128 -15.04 10.49 -10.08
C LEU A 128 -15.28 11.06 -8.67
N ALA A 129 -14.85 12.30 -8.41
CA ALA A 129 -15.03 12.96 -7.13
C ALA A 129 -16.51 13.21 -6.82
N LEU A 130 -17.32 13.61 -7.82
CA LEU A 130 -18.75 13.82 -7.67
C LEU A 130 -19.45 12.52 -7.27
N ARG A 131 -19.23 11.43 -8.00
CA ARG A 131 -19.78 10.10 -7.70
C ARG A 131 -19.34 9.60 -6.32
N ALA A 132 -18.05 9.72 -6.00
CA ALA A 132 -17.49 9.31 -4.72
C ALA A 132 -18.07 10.12 -3.55
N ASN A 133 -18.23 11.43 -3.69
CA ASN A 133 -18.75 12.31 -2.66
C ASN A 133 -20.26 12.14 -2.44
N LYS A 134 -21.01 11.82 -3.50
CA LYS A 134 -22.44 11.44 -3.42
C LYS A 134 -22.63 9.99 -2.95
N ARG A 135 -21.56 9.18 -2.92
CA ARG A 135 -21.60 7.75 -2.57
C ARG A 135 -22.54 6.95 -3.46
N GLU A 136 -22.51 7.24 -4.74
CA GLU A 136 -23.23 6.47 -5.73
C GLU A 136 -22.79 5.00 -5.68
N ASP A 137 -23.73 4.10 -5.98
CA ASP A 137 -23.42 2.67 -6.01
C ASP A 137 -22.28 2.37 -7.01
N GLY A 138 -21.37 1.49 -6.62
CA GLY A 138 -20.17 1.18 -7.40
C GLY A 138 -19.12 2.30 -7.48
N ALA A 139 -19.31 3.46 -6.84
CA ALA A 139 -18.33 4.54 -6.86
C ALA A 139 -17.06 4.22 -6.06
N PHE A 140 -15.91 4.35 -6.68
CA PHE A 140 -14.62 4.18 -6.01
C PHE A 140 -14.28 5.43 -5.17
N LEU A 141 -14.33 5.29 -3.85
CA LEU A 141 -14.18 6.40 -2.90
C LEU A 141 -12.77 7.00 -2.84
N HIS A 142 -11.78 6.31 -3.39
CA HIS A 142 -10.37 6.72 -3.36
C HIS A 142 -9.89 7.23 -4.72
N TYR A 143 -10.66 8.13 -5.36
CA TYR A 143 -10.31 8.74 -6.64
C TYR A 143 -8.97 9.48 -6.61
N ASP A 144 -8.54 9.96 -5.44
CA ASP A 144 -7.21 10.49 -5.17
C ASP A 144 -6.09 9.49 -5.52
N LYS A 145 -6.30 8.20 -5.24
CA LYS A 145 -5.34 7.14 -5.61
C LYS A 145 -5.31 6.87 -7.11
N ILE A 146 -6.48 6.92 -7.77
CA ILE A 146 -6.56 6.79 -9.24
C ILE A 146 -5.76 7.92 -9.89
N HIS A 147 -6.00 9.17 -9.46
CA HIS A 147 -5.28 10.32 -9.99
C HIS A 147 -3.78 10.26 -9.70
N ALA A 148 -3.38 9.88 -8.48
CA ALA A 148 -1.98 9.73 -8.11
C ALA A 148 -1.25 8.69 -8.98
N LEU A 149 -1.92 7.57 -9.30
CA LEU A 149 -1.36 6.54 -10.17
C LEU A 149 -1.27 7.04 -11.63
N ASN A 150 -2.33 7.67 -12.13
CA ASN A 150 -2.33 8.31 -13.45
C ASN A 150 -1.18 9.33 -13.60
N LYS A 151 -1.00 10.20 -12.61
CA LYS A 151 0.10 11.19 -12.58
C LYS A 151 1.49 10.52 -12.66
N ARG A 152 1.69 9.38 -11.99
CA ARG A 152 2.95 8.62 -12.03
C ARG A 152 3.20 8.00 -13.41
N ILE A 153 2.18 7.42 -14.04
CA ILE A 153 2.29 6.81 -15.36
C ILE A 153 2.64 7.88 -16.40
N LEU A 154 1.96 9.02 -16.37
CA LEU A 154 2.24 10.13 -17.28
C LEU A 154 3.60 10.79 -16.98
N GLN A 155 4.07 10.79 -15.73
CA GLN A 155 5.42 11.23 -15.41
C GLN A 155 6.49 10.28 -15.97
N TYR A 156 6.22 8.99 -15.97
CA TYR A 156 7.08 8.01 -16.63
C TYR A 156 7.14 8.26 -18.14
N ALA A 157 6.01 8.58 -18.78
CA ALA A 157 5.98 8.95 -20.18
C ALA A 157 6.87 10.19 -20.49
N VAL A 158 6.89 11.18 -19.58
CA VAL A 158 7.81 12.33 -19.69
C VAL A 158 9.27 11.89 -19.52
N THR A 159 9.56 11.08 -18.53
CA THR A 159 10.91 10.56 -18.27
C THR A 159 11.45 9.76 -19.46
N MET A 160 10.58 8.97 -20.11
CA MET A 160 10.90 8.21 -21.32
C MET A 160 10.83 9.07 -22.61
N GLN A 161 10.64 10.39 -22.49
CA GLN A 161 10.56 11.33 -23.60
C GLN A 161 9.48 10.99 -24.65
N ILE A 162 8.41 10.29 -24.22
CA ILE A 162 7.25 9.97 -25.07
C ILE A 162 6.35 11.19 -25.20
N ILE A 163 6.21 11.97 -24.12
CA ILE A 163 5.53 13.27 -24.09
C ILE A 163 6.42 14.30 -23.42
N ASP A 164 6.27 15.57 -23.77
CA ASP A 164 7.11 16.65 -23.24
C ASP A 164 6.67 17.14 -21.86
N ILE A 165 5.37 17.11 -21.57
CA ILE A 165 4.77 17.64 -20.35
C ILE A 165 3.75 16.63 -19.79
N ASN A 166 3.73 16.49 -18.47
CA ASN A 166 2.75 15.65 -17.80
C ASN A 166 1.40 16.39 -17.65
N PRO A 167 0.35 16.02 -18.41
CA PRO A 167 -0.93 16.72 -18.36
C PRO A 167 -1.72 16.50 -17.06
N ALA A 168 -1.32 15.54 -16.22
CA ALA A 168 -1.92 15.31 -14.91
C ALA A 168 -1.26 16.13 -13.78
N ARG A 169 -0.20 16.89 -14.07
CA ARG A 169 0.58 17.60 -13.05
C ARG A 169 -0.24 18.68 -12.34
N GLU A 170 -0.93 19.51 -13.12
CA GLU A 170 -1.67 20.70 -12.64
C GLU A 170 -3.17 20.42 -12.42
N VAL A 171 -3.59 19.15 -12.45
CA VAL A 171 -4.98 18.78 -12.18
C VAL A 171 -5.32 19.03 -10.72
N ILE A 172 -6.41 19.77 -10.49
CA ILE A 172 -6.91 20.11 -9.16
C ILE A 172 -7.77 18.95 -8.64
N LEU A 173 -7.37 18.37 -7.51
CA LEU A 173 -8.17 17.34 -6.85
C LEU A 173 -9.32 17.98 -6.06
N PRO A 174 -10.59 17.69 -6.38
CA PRO A 174 -11.72 18.14 -5.57
C PRO A 174 -11.60 17.67 -4.11
N ARG A 175 -12.12 18.47 -3.19
CA ARG A 175 -12.11 18.12 -1.77
C ARG A 175 -12.91 16.85 -1.51
N LYS A 176 -12.28 15.89 -0.85
CA LYS A 176 -12.94 14.66 -0.41
C LYS A 176 -13.85 14.96 0.79
N ILE A 177 -15.13 14.66 0.65
CA ILE A 177 -16.05 14.75 1.79
C ILE A 177 -15.74 13.58 2.73
N LYS A 178 -14.98 13.88 3.79
CA LYS A 178 -14.65 12.88 4.81
C LYS A 178 -15.93 12.47 5.54
N LYS A 179 -16.18 11.18 5.67
CA LYS A 179 -17.07 10.69 6.72
C LYS A 179 -16.44 11.14 8.04
N GLY A 180 -17.29 11.59 8.99
CA GLY A 180 -16.79 11.90 10.34
C GLY A 180 -15.83 10.80 10.82
N ARG A 181 -14.83 11.16 11.64
CA ARG A 181 -13.84 10.19 12.13
C ARG A 181 -14.57 8.94 12.61
N THR A 182 -14.39 7.81 11.93
CA THR A 182 -14.87 6.52 12.42
C THR A 182 -14.20 6.29 13.76
N LYS A 183 -15.00 6.17 14.83
CA LYS A 183 -14.47 5.83 16.14
C LYS A 183 -13.62 4.56 16.01
N VAL A 184 -12.43 4.58 16.59
CA VAL A 184 -11.57 3.41 16.65
C VAL A 184 -12.34 2.31 17.38
N LYS A 185 -12.55 1.18 16.70
CA LYS A 185 -13.29 0.07 17.28
C LYS A 185 -12.40 -0.67 18.28
N HIS A 186 -12.75 -0.67 19.53
CA HIS A 186 -12.12 -1.41 20.61
C HIS A 186 -13.18 -1.78 21.65
N PHE A 187 -12.94 -2.75 22.48
CA PHE A 187 -13.81 -3.07 23.59
C PHE A 187 -13.65 -2.06 24.75
N ASN A 188 -14.75 -1.67 25.34
CA ASN A 188 -14.74 -1.10 26.69
C ASN A 188 -14.54 -2.22 27.73
N ASN A 189 -14.41 -1.86 29.00
CA ASN A 189 -14.13 -2.84 30.08
C ASN A 189 -15.25 -3.89 30.24
N LEU A 190 -16.52 -3.51 30.06
CA LEU A 190 -17.66 -4.42 30.17
C LEU A 190 -17.69 -5.40 29.00
N GLU A 191 -17.55 -4.89 27.78
CA GLU A 191 -17.49 -5.69 26.56
C GLU A 191 -16.31 -6.67 26.57
N LEU A 192 -15.14 -6.22 27.05
CA LEU A 192 -13.97 -7.07 27.19
C LEU A 192 -14.21 -8.19 28.20
N LYS A 193 -14.74 -7.85 29.39
CA LYS A 193 -15.07 -8.84 30.43
C LYS A 193 -16.06 -9.87 29.88
N GLN A 194 -17.11 -9.43 29.21
CA GLN A 194 -18.13 -10.29 28.59
C GLN A 194 -17.50 -11.22 27.53
N PHE A 195 -16.63 -10.69 26.68
CA PHE A 195 -15.95 -11.51 25.68
C PHE A 195 -15.00 -12.53 26.30
N LEU A 196 -14.24 -12.17 27.34
CA LEU A 196 -13.33 -13.08 28.02
C LEU A 196 -14.11 -14.20 28.74
N SER A 197 -15.21 -13.89 29.45
CA SER A 197 -16.08 -14.89 30.07
C SER A 197 -16.63 -15.86 29.01
N TYR A 198 -17.12 -15.38 27.88
CA TYR A 198 -17.55 -16.24 26.78
C TYR A 198 -16.45 -17.19 26.28
N LEU A 199 -15.17 -16.71 26.21
CA LEU A 199 -14.07 -17.57 25.81
C LEU A 199 -13.71 -18.62 26.86
N GLU A 200 -13.94 -18.35 28.15
CA GLU A 200 -13.69 -19.29 29.26
C GLU A 200 -14.74 -20.39 29.34
N GLU A 201 -15.98 -20.09 28.98
CA GLU A 201 -17.08 -21.06 28.92
C GLU A 201 -17.03 -21.95 27.67
N ALA A 202 -16.17 -21.66 26.71
CA ALA A 202 -16.10 -22.39 25.46
C ALA A 202 -15.52 -23.80 25.67
N ASP A 203 -16.14 -24.80 25.03
CA ASP A 203 -15.63 -26.17 25.01
C ASP A 203 -14.24 -26.26 24.38
N LEU A 204 -13.25 -26.72 25.14
CA LEU A 204 -11.87 -26.92 24.71
C LEU A 204 -11.60 -28.33 24.13
N ALA A 205 -12.61 -29.19 24.01
CA ALA A 205 -12.46 -30.57 23.49
C ALA A 205 -11.99 -30.55 22.02
N THR A 206 -12.42 -29.56 21.24
CA THR A 206 -12.00 -29.44 19.84
C THR A 206 -10.71 -28.61 19.71
N TYR A 207 -9.76 -29.08 18.87
CA TYR A 207 -8.53 -28.34 18.57
C TYR A 207 -8.83 -26.94 18.04
N ARG A 208 -9.89 -26.79 17.24
CA ARG A 208 -10.31 -25.50 16.70
C ARG A 208 -10.61 -24.48 17.80
N ASN A 209 -11.32 -24.86 18.83
CA ASN A 209 -11.71 -23.95 19.90
C ASN A 209 -10.47 -23.49 20.69
N ILE A 210 -9.62 -24.43 21.13
CA ILE A 210 -8.41 -24.03 21.85
C ILE A 210 -7.46 -23.18 21.02
N TYR A 211 -7.33 -23.47 19.72
CA TYR A 211 -6.57 -22.67 18.77
C TYR A 211 -7.09 -21.23 18.67
N GLU A 212 -8.41 -21.05 18.43
CA GLU A 212 -9.00 -19.72 18.27
C GLU A 212 -8.93 -18.92 19.59
N ILE A 213 -9.25 -19.54 20.71
CA ILE A 213 -9.22 -18.90 22.03
C ILE A 213 -7.80 -18.45 22.38
N THR A 214 -6.82 -19.32 22.17
CA THR A 214 -5.41 -18.98 22.41
C THR A 214 -4.97 -17.83 21.53
N LEU A 215 -5.33 -17.83 20.24
CA LEU A 215 -5.02 -16.74 19.33
C LEU A 215 -5.62 -15.40 19.80
N TYR A 216 -6.90 -15.39 20.20
CA TYR A 216 -7.55 -14.17 20.65
C TYR A 216 -6.97 -13.63 21.97
N LYS A 217 -6.71 -14.50 22.94
CA LYS A 217 -6.04 -14.13 24.21
C LYS A 217 -4.63 -13.60 23.94
N PHE A 218 -3.87 -14.25 23.07
CA PHE A 218 -2.54 -13.81 22.66
C PHE A 218 -2.54 -12.41 21.99
N LEU A 219 -3.48 -12.16 21.07
CA LEU A 219 -3.62 -10.85 20.42
C LEU A 219 -4.00 -9.75 21.44
N LEU A 220 -4.85 -10.04 22.42
CA LEU A 220 -5.19 -9.12 23.50
C LEU A 220 -4.00 -8.84 24.42
N ALA A 221 -3.22 -9.86 24.77
CA ALA A 221 -2.08 -9.74 25.68
C ALA A 221 -0.87 -9.01 25.07
N THR A 222 -0.63 -9.18 23.77
CA THR A 222 0.55 -8.65 23.10
C THR A 222 0.29 -7.38 22.27
N GLY A 223 -0.94 -7.18 21.82
CA GLY A 223 -1.29 -6.11 20.89
C GLY A 223 -0.64 -6.25 19.51
N CYS A 224 -0.07 -7.41 19.15
CA CYS A 224 0.53 -7.63 17.83
C CYS A 224 -0.54 -7.64 16.73
N ARG A 225 -0.11 -7.43 15.48
CA ARG A 225 -1.03 -7.53 14.33
C ARG A 225 -1.35 -8.99 14.06
N ILE A 226 -2.58 -9.29 13.58
CA ILE A 226 -2.98 -10.67 13.27
C ILE A 226 -1.97 -11.37 12.34
N ASN A 227 -1.48 -10.69 11.31
CA ASN A 227 -0.53 -11.27 10.36
C ASN A 227 0.89 -11.45 10.96
N GLU A 228 1.24 -10.72 12.01
CA GLU A 228 2.45 -10.96 12.82
C GLU A 228 2.25 -12.24 13.64
N ALA A 229 1.12 -12.38 14.34
CA ALA A 229 0.82 -13.58 15.14
C ALA A 229 0.77 -14.85 14.29
N LEU A 230 0.10 -14.83 13.14
CA LEU A 230 -0.01 -15.97 12.24
C LEU A 230 1.33 -16.39 11.60
N ALA A 231 2.32 -15.49 11.58
CA ALA A 231 3.66 -15.77 11.07
C ALA A 231 4.59 -16.40 12.12
N LEU A 232 4.18 -16.48 13.40
CA LEU A 232 5.02 -16.96 14.49
C LEU A 232 5.31 -18.44 14.39
N HIS A 233 6.56 -18.80 14.65
CA HIS A 233 7.01 -20.15 14.94
C HIS A 233 7.26 -20.29 16.44
N TRP A 234 7.24 -21.53 16.96
CA TRP A 234 7.56 -21.77 18.37
C TRP A 234 8.96 -21.31 18.77
N SER A 235 9.89 -21.25 17.81
CA SER A 235 11.21 -20.67 18.02
C SER A 235 11.23 -19.16 18.25
N ASP A 236 10.13 -18.45 17.93
CA ASP A 236 10.00 -17.01 18.18
C ASP A 236 9.45 -16.72 19.59
N ILE A 237 8.98 -17.74 20.32
CA ILE A 237 8.41 -17.60 21.66
C ILE A 237 9.34 -18.28 22.68
N ASP A 238 9.83 -17.51 23.62
CA ASP A 238 10.53 -18.01 24.78
C ASP A 238 9.55 -18.16 25.95
N LEU A 239 9.09 -19.39 26.17
CA LEU A 239 8.15 -19.70 27.27
C LEU A 239 8.80 -19.66 28.67
N HIS A 240 10.14 -19.67 28.75
CA HIS A 240 10.87 -19.57 30.01
C HIS A 240 11.05 -18.12 30.43
N ASN A 241 11.54 -17.28 29.50
CA ASN A 241 11.73 -15.85 29.74
C ASN A 241 10.47 -15.02 29.48
N ALA A 242 9.35 -15.68 29.11
CA ALA A 242 8.06 -15.06 28.83
C ALA A 242 8.13 -13.93 27.80
N THR A 243 8.78 -14.18 26.65
CA THR A 243 8.93 -13.20 25.58
C THR A 243 8.53 -13.74 24.22
N VAL A 244 8.18 -12.83 23.29
CA VAL A 244 7.95 -13.15 21.88
C VAL A 244 8.70 -12.16 20.98
N ASN A 245 9.38 -12.72 19.97
CA ASN A 245 10.12 -11.96 18.97
C ASN A 245 9.28 -11.77 17.71
N ILE A 246 8.90 -10.54 17.41
CA ILE A 246 8.15 -10.18 16.20
C ILE A 246 9.14 -9.72 15.14
N THR A 247 9.49 -10.62 14.22
CA THR A 247 10.49 -10.38 13.15
C THR A 247 9.93 -10.59 11.74
N LYS A 248 8.69 -11.07 11.63
CA LYS A 248 8.07 -11.44 10.36
C LYS A 248 6.56 -11.20 10.38
N THR A 249 5.96 -11.17 9.19
CA THR A 249 4.52 -11.00 9.00
C THR A 249 4.07 -11.76 7.77
N LEU A 250 2.82 -12.22 7.75
CA LEU A 250 2.24 -12.79 6.55
C LEU A 250 1.74 -11.72 5.59
N ASN A 251 1.91 -11.96 4.30
CA ASN A 251 1.20 -11.20 3.26
C ASN A 251 -0.19 -11.81 3.01
N HIS A 252 -0.95 -11.21 2.10
CA HIS A 252 -2.28 -11.69 1.74
C HIS A 252 -2.29 -12.99 0.92
N LEU A 253 -1.12 -13.42 0.42
CA LEU A 253 -0.91 -14.70 -0.28
C LEU A 253 -0.54 -15.83 0.70
N GLY A 254 -0.39 -15.53 2.00
CA GLY A 254 0.06 -16.51 3.01
C GLY A 254 1.57 -16.76 3.00
N GLU A 255 2.37 -15.82 2.49
CA GLU A 255 3.82 -15.90 2.47
C GLU A 255 4.44 -15.02 3.55
N ILE A 256 5.57 -15.47 4.10
CA ILE A 256 6.34 -14.68 5.06
C ILE A 256 7.03 -13.51 4.36
N ASN A 257 6.84 -12.32 4.92
CA ASN A 257 7.53 -11.10 4.53
C ASN A 257 8.22 -10.47 5.75
N SER A 258 9.29 -9.71 5.47
CA SER A 258 9.87 -8.81 6.47
C SER A 258 8.85 -7.72 6.86
N PRO A 259 8.85 -7.25 8.09
CA PRO A 259 8.06 -6.09 8.51
C PRO A 259 8.30 -4.85 7.65
N LYS A 260 7.35 -3.90 7.70
CA LYS A 260 7.40 -2.69 6.85
C LYS A 260 8.43 -1.65 7.31
N SER A 261 8.82 -1.67 8.58
CA SER A 261 9.74 -0.70 9.18
C SER A 261 10.60 -1.36 10.24
N GLU A 262 11.76 -0.80 10.52
CA GLU A 262 12.66 -1.16 11.61
C GLU A 262 11.93 -1.26 12.96
N ALA A 263 11.09 -0.28 13.28
CA ALA A 263 10.30 -0.27 14.51
C ALA A 263 9.33 -1.45 14.66
N SER A 264 9.08 -2.20 13.59
CA SER A 264 8.23 -3.39 13.65
C SER A 264 8.97 -4.62 14.17
N TYR A 265 10.32 -4.62 14.14
CA TYR A 265 11.13 -5.64 14.79
C TYR A 265 11.19 -5.34 16.28
N ARG A 266 10.68 -6.25 17.09
CA ARG A 266 10.59 -6.02 18.53
C ARG A 266 10.42 -7.30 19.32
N THR A 267 10.88 -7.30 20.54
CA THR A 267 10.58 -8.31 21.55
C THR A 267 9.49 -7.76 22.48
N ILE A 268 8.50 -8.57 22.79
CA ILE A 268 7.36 -8.22 23.65
C ILE A 268 7.34 -9.18 24.81
N ASP A 269 7.29 -8.65 26.05
CA ASP A 269 7.06 -9.45 27.24
C ASP A 269 5.59 -9.93 27.29
N ILE A 270 5.39 -11.19 27.68
CA ILE A 270 4.11 -11.86 27.78
C ILE A 270 3.81 -12.08 29.27
N ASP A 271 2.56 -11.81 29.67
CA ASP A 271 2.12 -12.06 31.04
C ASP A 271 2.05 -13.57 31.37
N ALA A 272 2.17 -13.89 32.66
CA ALA A 272 2.20 -15.26 33.14
C ALA A 272 0.95 -16.09 32.76
N GLN A 273 -0.23 -15.47 32.78
CA GLN A 273 -1.48 -16.15 32.41
C GLN A 273 -1.48 -16.55 30.93
N THR A 274 -1.02 -15.66 30.05
CA THR A 274 -0.91 -15.93 28.59
C THR A 274 0.15 -17.03 28.33
N ILE A 275 1.24 -17.06 29.08
CA ILE A 275 2.25 -18.14 28.99
C ILE A 275 1.63 -19.50 29.34
N GLU A 276 0.85 -19.60 30.40
CA GLU A 276 0.19 -20.86 30.76
C GLU A 276 -0.80 -21.30 29.68
N VAL A 277 -1.58 -20.38 29.10
CA VAL A 277 -2.46 -20.68 27.96
C VAL A 277 -1.66 -21.20 26.77
N LEU A 278 -0.50 -20.61 26.47
CA LEU A 278 0.38 -21.06 25.39
C LEU A 278 0.97 -22.45 25.65
N LYS A 279 1.38 -22.76 26.88
CA LYS A 279 1.90 -24.10 27.26
C LYS A 279 0.83 -25.16 27.07
N VAL A 280 -0.39 -24.93 27.54
CA VAL A 280 -1.54 -25.86 27.39
C VAL A 280 -1.86 -26.07 25.91
N TYR A 281 -1.89 -24.97 25.13
CA TYR A 281 -2.12 -25.02 23.70
C TYR A 281 -1.03 -25.80 22.97
N GLN A 282 0.26 -25.54 23.27
CA GLN A 282 1.40 -26.23 22.65
C GLN A 282 1.32 -27.73 22.85
N LYS A 283 0.98 -28.18 24.11
CA LYS A 283 0.78 -29.59 24.41
C LYS A 283 -0.32 -30.21 23.55
N ARG A 284 -1.45 -29.51 23.44
CA ARG A 284 -2.59 -29.97 22.62
C ARG A 284 -2.23 -29.99 21.13
N GLN A 285 -1.56 -28.99 20.64
CA GLN A 285 -1.09 -28.92 19.24
C GLN A 285 -0.16 -30.11 18.92
N ARG A 286 0.79 -30.44 19.81
CA ARG A 286 1.68 -31.59 19.64
C ARG A 286 0.92 -32.89 19.55
N GLN A 287 -0.11 -33.06 20.37
CA GLN A 287 -0.98 -34.27 20.35
C GLN A 287 -1.72 -34.38 18.99
N GLU A 288 -2.27 -33.27 18.49
CA GLU A 288 -2.97 -33.32 17.20
C GLU A 288 -1.98 -33.50 16.02
N ALA A 289 -0.81 -32.89 16.09
CA ALA A 289 0.25 -33.08 15.08
C ALA A 289 0.70 -34.55 15.04
N TRP A 290 0.89 -35.17 16.19
CA TRP A 290 1.25 -36.59 16.31
C TRP A 290 0.21 -37.51 15.68
N LYS A 291 -1.09 -37.27 15.92
CA LYS A 291 -2.19 -38.03 15.28
C LYS A 291 -2.15 -37.95 13.75
N LEU A 292 -1.62 -36.82 13.21
CA LEU A 292 -1.48 -36.59 11.79
C LEU A 292 -0.11 -37.06 11.24
N GLY A 293 0.75 -37.70 12.04
CA GLY A 293 2.06 -38.20 11.65
C GLY A 293 3.07 -37.10 11.29
N ARG A 294 2.93 -35.89 11.86
CA ARG A 294 3.80 -34.77 11.56
C ARG A 294 4.19 -33.96 12.80
N THR A 295 5.21 -33.13 12.66
CA THR A 295 5.58 -32.11 13.64
C THR A 295 5.08 -30.75 13.16
N GLU A 296 4.70 -29.86 14.10
CA GLU A 296 4.26 -28.52 13.78
C GLU A 296 5.18 -27.49 14.43
N THR A 297 5.68 -26.57 13.63
CA THR A 297 6.59 -25.49 14.06
C THR A 297 5.88 -24.15 14.15
N ILE A 298 4.77 -23.98 13.44
CA ILE A 298 3.99 -22.75 13.40
C ILE A 298 3.11 -22.68 14.65
N VAL A 299 3.15 -21.57 15.38
CA VAL A 299 2.39 -21.42 16.62
C VAL A 299 0.89 -21.54 16.34
N PHE A 300 0.36 -20.73 15.46
CA PHE A 300 -1.07 -20.72 15.14
C PHE A 300 -1.32 -21.47 13.82
N SER A 301 -1.29 -22.79 13.85
CA SER A 301 -1.55 -23.69 12.72
C SER A 301 -2.96 -24.23 12.75
N ASP A 302 -3.64 -24.27 11.60
CA ASP A 302 -4.94 -24.93 11.44
C ASP A 302 -4.82 -26.38 10.92
N PHE A 303 -3.59 -26.85 10.71
CA PHE A 303 -3.25 -28.15 10.13
C PHE A 303 -3.77 -28.40 8.70
N ILE A 304 -4.39 -27.43 8.07
CA ILE A 304 -4.94 -27.54 6.71
C ILE A 304 -4.06 -26.78 5.74
N HIS A 305 -3.68 -25.55 6.08
CA HIS A 305 -2.86 -24.67 5.26
C HIS A 305 -1.48 -24.49 5.90
N LYS A 306 -0.47 -24.19 5.09
CA LYS A 306 0.85 -23.82 5.63
C LYS A 306 0.73 -22.68 6.65
N TYR A 307 -0.04 -21.66 6.31
CA TYR A 307 -0.45 -20.59 7.23
C TYR A 307 -1.95 -20.39 7.15
N PRO A 308 -2.64 -20.15 8.29
CA PRO A 308 -4.09 -19.98 8.31
C PRO A 308 -4.57 -18.78 7.48
N ASN A 309 -5.73 -18.94 6.86
CA ASN A 309 -6.34 -17.89 6.07
C ASN A 309 -7.00 -16.83 6.97
N ASN A 310 -6.49 -15.61 6.94
CA ASN A 310 -7.00 -14.49 7.75
C ASN A 310 -8.48 -14.18 7.48
N LYS A 311 -8.98 -14.33 6.25
CA LYS A 311 -10.39 -14.06 5.92
C LYS A 311 -11.31 -15.09 6.59
N THR A 312 -10.93 -16.37 6.57
CA THR A 312 -11.67 -17.44 7.26
C THR A 312 -11.71 -17.18 8.76
N LEU A 313 -10.57 -16.84 9.36
CA LEU A 313 -10.48 -16.50 10.78
C LEU A 313 -11.33 -15.27 11.13
N ALA A 314 -11.35 -14.25 10.28
CA ALA A 314 -12.17 -13.05 10.48
C ALA A 314 -13.67 -13.36 10.46
N THR A 315 -14.11 -14.27 9.58
CA THR A 315 -15.51 -14.75 9.56
C THR A 315 -15.87 -15.49 10.85
N ARG A 316 -14.97 -16.37 11.33
CA ARG A 316 -15.16 -17.10 12.59
C ARG A 316 -15.18 -16.16 13.79
N LEU A 317 -14.24 -15.21 13.85
CA LEU A 317 -14.20 -14.21 14.90
C LEU A 317 -15.51 -13.38 14.95
N ASN A 318 -16.06 -13.02 13.80
CA ASN A 318 -17.33 -12.30 13.72
C ASN A 318 -18.48 -13.13 14.34
N THR A 319 -18.50 -14.45 14.09
CA THR A 319 -19.46 -15.38 14.72
C THR A 319 -19.26 -15.43 16.24
N ARG A 320 -18.00 -15.45 16.74
CA ARG A 320 -17.71 -15.41 18.18
C ARG A 320 -18.20 -14.14 18.85
N PHE A 321 -17.96 -12.97 18.22
CA PHE A 321 -18.49 -11.68 18.74
C PHE A 321 -20.02 -11.69 18.84
N LYS A 322 -20.68 -12.28 17.83
CA LYS A 322 -22.14 -12.41 17.81
C LYS A 322 -22.66 -13.27 18.96
N HIS A 323 -22.03 -14.42 19.18
CA HIS A 323 -22.42 -15.34 20.28
C HIS A 323 -22.10 -14.75 21.66
N ALA A 324 -21.00 -14.02 21.79
CA ALA A 324 -20.64 -13.31 23.01
C ALA A 324 -21.49 -12.06 23.28
N GLY A 325 -22.35 -11.64 22.35
CA GLY A 325 -23.19 -10.44 22.51
C GLY A 325 -22.38 -9.12 22.52
N VAL A 326 -21.18 -9.10 21.91
CA VAL A 326 -20.29 -7.92 21.90
C VAL A 326 -20.15 -7.33 20.50
N PRO A 327 -19.77 -6.03 20.38
CA PRO A 327 -19.56 -5.39 19.09
C PRO A 327 -18.45 -6.06 18.27
N ASN A 328 -18.61 -6.07 16.94
CA ASN A 328 -17.54 -6.53 16.04
C ASN A 328 -16.45 -5.46 15.92
N ILE A 329 -15.32 -5.70 16.56
CA ILE A 329 -14.13 -4.85 16.51
C ILE A 329 -13.08 -5.33 15.49
N GLY A 330 -13.24 -6.55 14.95
CA GLY A 330 -12.26 -7.19 14.08
C GLY A 330 -10.92 -7.47 14.78
N PHE A 331 -9.97 -8.10 14.09
CA PHE A 331 -8.66 -8.40 14.69
C PHE A 331 -7.87 -7.15 15.11
N HIS A 332 -8.00 -6.06 14.36
CA HIS A 332 -7.28 -4.83 14.71
C HIS A 332 -7.83 -4.18 15.98
N GLY A 333 -9.10 -4.46 16.31
CA GLY A 333 -9.73 -4.03 17.54
C GLY A 333 -9.09 -4.63 18.79
N PHE A 334 -8.55 -5.84 18.76
CA PHE A 334 -7.80 -6.42 19.89
C PHE A 334 -6.57 -5.58 20.23
N ARG A 335 -5.81 -5.16 19.21
CA ARG A 335 -4.67 -4.27 19.38
C ARG A 335 -5.08 -2.90 19.94
N HIS A 336 -6.21 -2.35 19.50
CA HIS A 336 -6.74 -1.10 20.04
C HIS A 336 -7.21 -1.26 21.49
N THR A 337 -7.84 -2.40 21.83
CA THR A 337 -8.23 -2.73 23.21
C THR A 337 -7.00 -2.84 24.10
N HIS A 338 -5.96 -3.59 23.67
CA HIS A 338 -4.68 -3.67 24.37
C HIS A 338 -4.07 -2.30 24.65
N ALA A 339 -3.97 -1.47 23.62
CA ALA A 339 -3.40 -0.13 23.77
C ALA A 339 -4.22 0.77 24.70
N SER A 340 -5.56 0.68 24.63
CA SER A 340 -6.45 1.44 25.51
C SER A 340 -6.31 1.02 26.97
N LEU A 341 -6.21 -0.28 27.24
CA LEU A 341 -5.98 -0.81 28.59
C LEU A 341 -4.67 -0.28 29.17
N LEU A 342 -3.58 -0.40 28.43
CA LEU A 342 -2.26 0.05 28.89
C LEU A 342 -2.22 1.56 29.11
N LEU A 343 -2.81 2.36 28.22
CA LEU A 343 -2.88 3.81 28.40
C LEU A 343 -3.76 4.19 29.60
N ASN A 344 -4.84 3.49 29.83
CA ASN A 344 -5.68 3.69 31.03
C ASN A 344 -4.95 3.35 32.32
N SER A 345 -4.04 2.36 32.26
CA SER A 345 -3.16 1.99 33.38
C SER A 345 -1.94 2.91 33.53
N GLY A 346 -1.74 3.87 32.64
CA GLY A 346 -0.69 4.89 32.80
C GLY A 346 0.62 4.64 32.04
N ILE A 347 0.69 3.66 31.13
CA ILE A 347 1.91 3.42 30.34
C ILE A 347 2.31 4.70 29.56
N PRO A 348 3.60 5.05 29.51
CA PRO A 348 4.08 6.13 28.65
C PRO A 348 3.83 5.86 27.18
N TYR A 349 3.46 6.89 26.42
CA TYR A 349 3.20 6.77 24.98
C TYR A 349 4.40 6.19 24.20
N LYS A 350 5.63 6.46 24.64
CA LYS A 350 6.86 5.97 24.02
C LYS A 350 7.01 4.46 24.17
N GLU A 351 6.72 3.93 25.34
CA GLU A 351 6.75 2.49 25.61
C GLU A 351 5.64 1.76 24.83
N LEU A 352 4.43 2.34 24.81
CA LEU A 352 3.35 1.82 23.99
C LEU A 352 3.69 1.84 22.51
N GLN A 353 4.34 2.91 22.00
CA GLN A 353 4.82 3.00 20.62
C GLN A 353 5.74 1.81 20.31
N HIS A 354 6.73 1.54 21.17
CA HIS A 354 7.68 0.44 21.01
C HIS A 354 6.96 -0.91 21.04
N ARG A 355 6.13 -1.16 22.05
CA ARG A 355 5.37 -2.41 22.20
C ARG A 355 4.48 -2.71 21.00
N LEU A 356 3.83 -1.70 20.44
CA LEU A 356 2.99 -1.82 19.25
C LEU A 356 3.82 -1.89 17.94
N GLY A 357 5.08 -1.47 17.92
CA GLY A 357 5.88 -1.36 16.70
C GLY A 357 5.33 -0.30 15.74
N HIS A 358 5.01 0.89 16.26
CA HIS A 358 4.67 2.06 15.47
C HIS A 358 5.94 2.82 15.06
N SER A 359 6.08 3.16 13.78
CA SER A 359 7.25 3.86 13.27
C SER A 359 7.42 5.28 13.83
N THR A 360 6.33 5.92 14.23
CA THR A 360 6.35 7.26 14.82
C THR A 360 5.45 7.35 16.05
N LEU A 361 5.82 8.23 16.99
CA LEU A 361 5.01 8.51 18.17
C LEU A 361 3.64 9.12 17.77
N ALA A 362 3.62 9.94 16.71
CA ALA A 362 2.40 10.53 16.18
C ALA A 362 1.35 9.48 15.82
N MET A 363 1.73 8.33 15.25
CA MET A 363 0.79 7.24 14.96
C MET A 363 0.07 6.73 16.23
N THR A 364 0.78 6.67 17.36
CA THR A 364 0.20 6.25 18.64
C THR A 364 -0.69 7.35 19.19
N MET A 365 -0.20 8.59 19.21
CA MET A 365 -0.92 9.74 19.75
C MET A 365 -2.20 10.06 18.94
N ASP A 366 -2.12 10.10 17.62
CA ASP A 366 -3.28 10.39 16.76
C ASP A 366 -4.41 9.36 16.91
N THR A 367 -4.02 8.08 17.14
CA THR A 367 -4.99 7.00 17.32
C THR A 367 -5.68 7.07 18.69
N TYR A 368 -4.93 7.41 19.74
CA TYR A 368 -5.38 7.29 21.14
C TYR A 368 -5.48 8.62 21.91
N SER A 369 -5.30 9.77 21.24
CA SER A 369 -5.35 11.11 21.88
C SER A 369 -6.66 11.41 22.60
N HIS A 370 -7.76 10.78 22.18
CA HIS A 370 -9.05 10.96 22.86
C HIS A 370 -9.06 10.38 24.29
N LEU A 371 -8.26 9.35 24.57
CA LEU A 371 -8.12 8.77 25.92
C LEU A 371 -7.30 9.67 26.85
N SER A 372 -6.39 10.51 26.32
CA SER A 372 -5.60 11.43 27.12
C SER A 372 -6.37 12.68 27.57
N LYS A 373 -7.46 13.03 26.87
CA LYS A 373 -8.31 14.18 27.25
C LYS A 373 -9.03 13.99 28.60
N GLU A 374 -9.41 12.76 28.92
CA GLU A 374 -9.97 12.43 30.23
C GLU A 374 -8.94 12.54 31.36
N LYS A 375 -7.64 12.30 31.05
CA LYS A 375 -6.52 12.40 31.99
C LYS A 375 -5.97 13.83 32.14
N ALA A 376 -6.31 14.76 31.27
CA ALA A 376 -5.88 16.16 31.41
C ALA A 376 -6.32 16.80 32.75
N LYS A 377 -7.41 16.30 33.36
CA LYS A 377 -7.83 16.68 34.69
C LYS A 377 -6.91 16.21 35.82
N THR A 378 -6.05 15.24 35.55
CA THR A 378 -5.10 14.68 36.52
C THR A 378 -3.71 15.33 36.49
N ALA A 379 -3.47 16.31 35.61
CA ALA A 379 -2.19 17.01 35.52
C ALA A 379 -1.82 17.72 36.84
N VAL A 380 -2.83 18.26 37.54
CA VAL A 380 -2.63 18.87 38.85
C VAL A 380 -2.18 17.86 39.89
N SER A 381 -2.75 16.65 39.90
CA SER A 381 -2.36 15.61 40.86
C SER A 381 -0.93 15.09 40.60
N PHE A 382 -0.46 15.10 39.35
CA PHE A 382 0.96 14.81 39.05
C PHE A 382 1.90 15.88 39.57
N TYR A 383 1.52 17.17 39.46
CA TYR A 383 2.28 18.26 40.02
C TYR A 383 2.34 18.18 41.56
N GLU A 384 1.19 17.98 42.21
CA GLU A 384 1.08 17.83 43.66
C GLU A 384 1.93 16.67 44.15
N LYS A 385 1.89 15.51 43.47
CA LYS A 385 2.73 14.35 43.80
C LYS A 385 4.20 14.65 43.60
N ALA A 386 4.58 15.36 42.55
CA ALA A 386 5.99 15.73 42.30
C ALA A 386 6.52 16.69 43.38
N VAL A 387 5.70 17.67 43.78
CA VAL A 387 6.06 18.63 44.86
C VAL A 387 6.11 17.94 46.22
N SER A 388 5.25 16.96 46.51
CA SER A 388 5.25 16.22 47.77
C SER A 388 6.47 15.28 47.93
N LEU A 389 7.28 15.09 46.90
CA LEU A 389 8.50 14.30 46.90
C LEU A 389 9.79 15.16 47.07
N LEU A 390 9.63 16.51 47.11
CA LEU A 390 10.70 17.47 47.37
C LEU A 390 10.81 17.77 48.85
#